data_cb7b0c75869790bf5e452581aac89e71
#
_entry.id   cb7b0c75869790bf5e452581aac89e71
#
_cell.length_a   1.000
_cell.length_b   1.000
_cell.length_c   1.000
_cell.angle_alpha   90.00
_cell.angle_beta   90.00
_cell.angle_gamma   90.00
#
_symmetry.space_group_name_H-M   'P 1'
#
loop_
_entity.id
_entity.type
_entity.pdbx_description
1 polymer ?
#
loop_
_entity_poly.entity_id
_entity_poly.type
_entity_poly.pdbx_seq_one_letter_code
_entity_poly.pdbx_strand_id
1 'polypeptide(L)'
;MNLVLNNFTYTSFIKKKISKPKNLKQLTKLLKKKHTIIGSKRSYGDSFIGNYSNISMLNFDKIIDLNTKEGIIEVQSGTTLDSINKVTIPKGLILDCSPGCKYVSVGGMISNNISGKLSNKNYIINKIISITILDKNFKLKYCSQKKNRKFFKLVIGGRGKVGPIISAVLKLKKINSDKIVQKAYHFNNYNDFNKNIKLIKVNEYCVVWINFLKKNFSGLFLCGNHLNYKGSLKYKNNDFKLPSLILSILSYLVNTKTFTILFNCLFRLSNFIKREKTVHLVDYYFPQNKIINWNEIFKKNGFVQFHFYFEKKNLLKIITYIKKIFDENKLYSNFAILKFHNISKKKNKLSLSLDIPIKNNFKLIKKIVNKIVLKHKLEVNLAKDILLNNLNNKTLLSNNIFEIKNKK
;
A
#
# COMPACT_ATOMS: atom_id res chain seq x y z
N MET A 1 -13.14 -2.03 -25.79
CA MET A 1 -13.83 -3.03 -24.98
C MET A 1 -14.24 -2.41 -23.65
N ASN A 2 -15.50 -2.47 -23.28
CA ASN A 2 -15.98 -2.01 -21.98
C ASN A 2 -15.71 -3.13 -20.96
N LEU A 3 -14.86 -2.85 -19.98
CA LEU A 3 -14.55 -3.79 -18.90
C LEU A 3 -15.21 -3.34 -17.61
N VAL A 4 -15.70 -4.31 -16.84
CA VAL A 4 -16.10 -4.06 -15.44
C VAL A 4 -14.82 -3.85 -14.64
N LEU A 5 -14.65 -2.66 -14.08
CA LEU A 5 -13.59 -2.33 -13.14
C LEU A 5 -14.13 -2.47 -11.73
N ASN A 6 -13.45 -3.24 -10.94
CA ASN A 6 -13.63 -3.26 -9.49
C ASN A 6 -12.35 -2.80 -8.83
N ASN A 7 -12.46 -2.14 -7.68
CA ASN A 7 -11.31 -1.88 -6.85
C ASN A 7 -10.84 -3.20 -6.19
N PHE A 8 -9.64 -3.17 -5.61
CA PHE A 8 -9.01 -4.37 -5.07
C PHE A 8 -9.80 -5.00 -3.91
N THR A 9 -10.61 -4.22 -3.22
CA THR A 9 -11.42 -4.63 -2.05
C THR A 9 -12.87 -4.98 -2.38
N TYR A 10 -13.25 -4.95 -3.65
CA TYR A 10 -14.62 -5.23 -4.12
C TYR A 10 -15.70 -4.32 -3.51
N THR A 11 -15.37 -3.06 -3.25
CA THR A 11 -16.31 -2.06 -2.70
C THR A 11 -16.94 -1.19 -3.77
N SER A 12 -16.33 -1.13 -4.94
CA SER A 12 -16.79 -0.30 -6.06
C SER A 12 -16.67 -1.07 -7.37
N PHE A 13 -17.75 -1.03 -8.14
CA PHE A 13 -17.84 -1.65 -9.47
C PHE A 13 -18.25 -0.60 -10.48
N ILE A 14 -17.53 -0.50 -11.58
CA ILE A 14 -17.88 0.42 -12.65
C ILE A 14 -17.57 -0.18 -14.02
N LYS A 15 -18.51 -0.03 -14.95
CA LYS A 15 -18.30 -0.47 -16.34
C LYS A 15 -17.67 0.69 -17.11
N LYS A 16 -16.41 0.55 -17.56
CA LYS A 16 -15.69 1.62 -18.27
C LYS A 16 -14.82 1.11 -19.39
N LYS A 17 -14.59 2.01 -20.35
CA LYS A 17 -13.60 1.83 -21.41
C LYS A 17 -12.19 2.04 -20.84
N ILE A 18 -11.28 1.10 -21.11
CA ILE A 18 -9.85 1.21 -20.78
C ILE A 18 -9.06 1.25 -22.07
N SER A 19 -8.33 2.32 -22.28
CA SER A 19 -7.35 2.47 -23.36
C SER A 19 -5.96 2.08 -22.88
N LYS A 20 -5.20 1.36 -23.71
CA LYS A 20 -3.85 0.87 -23.40
C LYS A 20 -2.85 1.37 -24.45
N PRO A 21 -2.40 2.64 -24.38
CA PRO A 21 -1.43 3.17 -25.34
C PRO A 21 -0.11 2.41 -25.27
N LYS A 22 0.49 2.17 -26.44
CA LYS A 22 1.77 1.45 -26.57
C LYS A 22 2.99 2.39 -26.65
N ASN A 23 2.75 3.67 -26.95
CA ASN A 23 3.79 4.70 -27.11
C ASN A 23 3.27 6.10 -26.75
N LEU A 24 4.20 7.06 -26.70
CA LEU A 24 3.87 8.45 -26.34
C LEU A 24 2.90 9.11 -27.31
N LYS A 25 3.00 8.83 -28.62
CA LYS A 25 2.08 9.39 -29.64
C LYS A 25 0.64 8.97 -29.38
N GLN A 26 0.41 7.69 -29.09
CA GLN A 26 -0.93 7.19 -28.73
C GLN A 26 -1.39 7.75 -27.39
N LEU A 27 -0.53 7.83 -26.39
CA LEU A 27 -0.84 8.41 -25.09
C LEU A 27 -1.27 9.87 -25.22
N THR A 28 -0.51 10.69 -25.94
CA THR A 28 -0.79 12.10 -26.17
C THR A 28 -2.14 12.30 -26.90
N LYS A 29 -2.45 11.47 -27.92
CA LYS A 29 -3.74 11.50 -28.61
C LYS A 29 -4.92 11.27 -27.65
N LEU A 30 -4.79 10.29 -26.73
CA LEU A 30 -5.82 9.98 -25.74
C LEU A 30 -5.98 11.11 -24.71
N LEU A 31 -4.88 11.73 -24.28
CA LEU A 31 -4.88 12.79 -23.25
C LEU A 31 -5.51 14.12 -23.72
N LYS A 32 -5.82 14.28 -25.02
CA LYS A 32 -6.60 15.43 -25.50
C LYS A 32 -8.01 15.48 -24.91
N LYS A 33 -8.53 14.35 -24.41
CA LYS A 33 -9.80 14.24 -23.68
C LYS A 33 -9.54 13.98 -22.20
N LYS A 34 -10.51 14.25 -21.34
CA LYS A 34 -10.41 13.97 -19.91
C LYS A 34 -10.38 12.46 -19.67
N HIS A 35 -9.35 11.99 -18.95
CA HIS A 35 -9.14 10.58 -18.61
C HIS A 35 -8.60 10.42 -17.20
N THR A 36 -8.82 9.26 -16.62
CA THR A 36 -8.17 8.82 -15.37
C THR A 36 -6.99 7.94 -15.72
N ILE A 37 -5.78 8.31 -15.29
CA ILE A 37 -4.58 7.51 -15.49
C ILE A 37 -4.55 6.40 -14.44
N ILE A 38 -4.33 5.16 -14.90
CA ILE A 38 -4.28 3.99 -14.01
C ILE A 38 -3.04 3.15 -14.24
N GLY A 39 -2.54 2.56 -13.14
CA GLY A 39 -1.50 1.52 -13.16
C GLY A 39 -2.11 0.12 -13.09
N SER A 40 -1.55 -0.74 -12.24
CA SER A 40 -1.93 -2.16 -12.08
C SER A 40 -3.22 -2.41 -11.30
N LYS A 41 -4.01 -1.39 -10.96
CA LYS A 41 -5.31 -1.49 -10.26
C LYS A 41 -5.23 -2.22 -8.91
N ARG A 42 -4.14 -2.01 -8.16
CA ARG A 42 -3.92 -2.63 -6.84
C ARG A 42 -4.24 -1.69 -5.67
N SER A 43 -4.89 -0.55 -5.95
CA SER A 43 -5.38 0.35 -4.91
C SER A 43 -6.59 -0.28 -4.21
N TYR A 44 -6.62 -0.19 -2.89
CA TYR A 44 -7.76 -0.63 -2.08
C TYR A 44 -8.94 0.32 -2.23
N GLY A 45 -8.67 1.62 -2.38
CA GLY A 45 -9.70 2.61 -2.60
C GLY A 45 -10.12 2.74 -4.06
N ASP A 46 -11.01 3.68 -4.30
CA ASP A 46 -11.60 4.03 -5.59
C ASP A 46 -10.81 5.07 -6.39
N SER A 47 -9.59 5.41 -5.96
CA SER A 47 -8.77 6.49 -6.52
C SER A 47 -8.50 6.37 -8.02
N PHE A 48 -8.61 5.17 -8.60
CA PHE A 48 -8.52 4.92 -10.04
C PHE A 48 -9.88 4.78 -10.74
N ILE A 49 -10.98 4.82 -9.98
CA ILE A 49 -12.35 4.81 -10.47
C ILE A 49 -12.82 6.25 -10.60
N GLY A 50 -12.32 6.96 -11.62
CA GLY A 50 -12.73 8.33 -11.86
C GLY A 50 -14.04 8.42 -12.66
N ASN A 51 -14.54 9.65 -12.91
CA ASN A 51 -15.75 9.89 -13.72
C ASN A 51 -15.53 9.69 -15.24
N TYR A 52 -14.27 9.60 -15.68
CA TYR A 52 -13.88 9.55 -17.09
C TYR A 52 -13.38 8.16 -17.49
N SER A 53 -13.22 7.93 -18.81
CA SER A 53 -12.55 6.75 -19.35
C SER A 53 -11.13 6.61 -18.78
N ASN A 54 -10.63 5.40 -18.71
CA ASN A 54 -9.33 5.12 -18.09
C ASN A 54 -8.24 4.91 -19.15
N ILE A 55 -7.04 5.44 -18.88
CA ILE A 55 -5.82 5.13 -19.63
C ILE A 55 -4.90 4.29 -18.74
N SER A 56 -4.62 3.07 -19.17
CA SER A 56 -3.68 2.17 -18.48
C SER A 56 -2.26 2.41 -18.96
N MET A 57 -1.34 2.61 -18.02
CA MET A 57 0.08 2.79 -18.29
C MET A 57 0.87 1.47 -18.32
N LEU A 58 0.21 0.32 -18.26
CA LEU A 58 0.87 -0.98 -18.13
C LEU A 58 1.71 -1.40 -19.35
N ASN A 59 1.52 -0.79 -20.53
CA ASN A 59 2.39 -1.04 -21.69
C ASN A 59 3.70 -0.20 -21.64
N PHE A 60 3.82 0.72 -20.68
CA PHE A 60 5.08 1.41 -20.37
C PHE A 60 5.77 0.66 -19.24
N ASP A 61 6.31 -0.52 -19.52
CA ASP A 61 6.78 -1.50 -18.53
C ASP A 61 8.25 -1.90 -18.65
N LYS A 62 9.02 -1.16 -19.45
CA LYS A 62 10.43 -1.45 -19.67
C LYS A 62 11.30 -1.04 -18.48
N ILE A 63 12.27 -1.87 -18.14
CA ILE A 63 13.45 -1.49 -17.37
C ILE A 63 14.39 -0.83 -18.38
N ILE A 64 14.66 0.47 -18.19
CA ILE A 64 15.43 1.28 -19.14
C ILE A 64 16.93 1.09 -18.90
N ASP A 65 17.33 1.20 -17.61
CA ASP A 65 18.73 1.04 -17.19
C ASP A 65 18.83 0.47 -15.78
N LEU A 66 19.94 -0.23 -15.50
CA LEU A 66 20.27 -0.75 -14.16
C LEU A 66 21.78 -0.62 -13.90
N ASN A 67 22.16 0.39 -13.14
CA ASN A 67 23.50 0.54 -12.62
C ASN A 67 23.64 -0.19 -11.27
N THR A 68 24.21 -1.38 -11.31
CA THR A 68 24.39 -2.23 -10.11
C THR A 68 25.43 -1.70 -9.15
N LYS A 69 26.48 -1.00 -9.61
CA LYS A 69 27.53 -0.39 -8.78
C LYS A 69 26.93 0.71 -7.91
N GLU A 70 26.18 1.62 -8.54
CA GLU A 70 25.52 2.72 -7.88
C GLU A 70 24.23 2.31 -7.16
N GLY A 71 23.65 1.14 -7.45
CA GLY A 71 22.35 0.73 -6.96
C GLY A 71 21.24 1.67 -7.45
N ILE A 72 21.22 1.98 -8.74
CA ILE A 72 20.25 2.86 -9.38
C ILE A 72 19.57 2.11 -10.50
N ILE A 73 18.24 2.26 -10.60
CA ILE A 73 17.44 1.70 -11.68
C ILE A 73 16.56 2.78 -12.31
N GLU A 74 16.53 2.83 -13.65
CA GLU A 74 15.53 3.61 -14.38
C GLU A 74 14.49 2.66 -14.99
N VAL A 75 13.20 2.97 -14.74
CA VAL A 75 12.08 2.15 -15.18
C VAL A 75 10.93 2.99 -15.69
N GLN A 76 10.15 2.46 -16.62
CA GLN A 76 8.89 3.05 -17.03
C GLN A 76 7.82 2.88 -15.95
N SER A 77 6.79 3.71 -15.98
CA SER A 77 5.79 3.82 -14.91
C SER A 77 4.89 2.59 -14.74
N GLY A 78 4.70 1.80 -15.77
CA GLY A 78 3.93 0.56 -15.76
C GLY A 78 4.72 -0.65 -15.26
N THR A 79 6.05 -0.56 -15.18
CA THR A 79 6.89 -1.63 -14.63
C THR A 79 6.43 -1.99 -13.23
N THR A 80 6.25 -3.29 -12.95
CA THR A 80 5.82 -3.75 -11.64
C THR A 80 7.00 -3.95 -10.69
N LEU A 81 6.74 -3.89 -9.39
CA LEU A 81 7.74 -4.19 -8.38
C LEU A 81 8.24 -5.64 -8.50
N ASP A 82 7.38 -6.57 -8.94
CA ASP A 82 7.75 -7.95 -9.25
C ASP A 82 8.80 -8.02 -10.36
N SER A 83 8.58 -7.28 -11.46
CA SER A 83 9.52 -7.21 -12.59
C SER A 83 10.87 -6.62 -12.15
N ILE A 84 10.85 -5.58 -11.32
CA ILE A 84 12.08 -5.00 -10.75
C ILE A 84 12.81 -6.05 -9.90
N ASN A 85 12.12 -6.69 -8.95
CA ASN A 85 12.73 -7.66 -8.04
C ASN A 85 13.33 -8.88 -8.76
N LYS A 86 12.70 -9.34 -9.85
CA LYS A 86 13.23 -10.43 -10.69
C LYS A 86 14.63 -10.13 -11.23
N VAL A 87 14.87 -8.88 -11.59
CA VAL A 87 16.15 -8.46 -12.18
C VAL A 87 17.15 -8.02 -11.11
N THR A 88 16.69 -7.42 -10.03
CA THR A 88 17.57 -6.76 -9.04
C THR A 88 18.01 -7.68 -7.91
N ILE A 89 17.16 -8.58 -7.41
CA ILE A 89 17.50 -9.48 -6.29
C ILE A 89 18.69 -10.38 -6.65
N PRO A 90 18.77 -11.05 -7.84
CA PRO A 90 19.94 -11.83 -8.19
C PRO A 90 21.23 -11.03 -8.26
N LYS A 91 21.13 -9.71 -8.41
CA LYS A 91 22.27 -8.77 -8.45
C LYS A 91 22.55 -8.11 -7.08
N GLY A 92 21.97 -8.63 -6.02
CA GLY A 92 22.17 -8.11 -4.66
C GLY A 92 21.52 -6.76 -4.38
N LEU A 93 20.43 -6.46 -5.07
CA LEU A 93 19.76 -5.16 -4.95
C LEU A 93 18.25 -5.33 -4.71
N ILE A 94 17.66 -4.42 -3.94
CA ILE A 94 16.21 -4.38 -3.71
C ILE A 94 15.68 -2.95 -3.61
N LEU A 95 14.45 -2.73 -4.06
CA LEU A 95 13.70 -1.53 -3.68
C LEU A 95 13.08 -1.76 -2.30
N ASP A 96 13.74 -1.29 -1.25
CA ASP A 96 13.38 -1.57 0.15
C ASP A 96 12.13 -0.83 0.65
N CYS A 97 11.53 0.04 -0.16
CA CYS A 97 10.21 0.61 0.06
C CYS A 97 9.14 -0.21 -0.68
N SER A 98 8.73 -1.33 -0.09
CA SER A 98 7.79 -2.27 -0.71
C SER A 98 6.44 -2.27 -0.01
N PRO A 99 5.32 -2.06 -0.75
CA PRO A 99 3.97 -2.25 -0.23
C PRO A 99 3.67 -3.75 -0.05
N GLY A 100 2.49 -4.09 0.43
CA GLY A 100 2.11 -5.50 0.64
C GLY A 100 1.82 -6.31 -0.63
N CYS A 101 1.91 -5.71 -1.81
CA CYS A 101 1.65 -6.36 -3.10
C CYS A 101 2.81 -6.12 -4.08
N LYS A 102 3.36 -7.18 -4.67
CA LYS A 102 4.46 -7.08 -5.64
C LYS A 102 4.02 -6.66 -7.04
N TYR A 103 2.74 -6.83 -7.36
CA TYR A 103 2.17 -6.50 -8.67
C TYR A 103 1.78 -5.03 -8.84
N VAL A 104 2.17 -4.15 -7.91
CA VAL A 104 1.97 -2.71 -8.05
C VAL A 104 2.92 -2.13 -9.09
N SER A 105 2.42 -1.18 -9.90
CA SER A 105 3.26 -0.45 -10.86
C SER A 105 4.01 0.71 -10.20
N VAL A 106 5.19 1.03 -10.72
CA VAL A 106 6.02 2.15 -10.23
C VAL A 106 5.26 3.47 -10.23
N GLY A 107 4.55 3.80 -11.31
CA GLY A 107 3.71 5.00 -11.37
C GLY A 107 2.63 5.04 -10.29
N GLY A 108 2.02 3.88 -9.99
CA GLY A 108 1.06 3.74 -8.90
C GLY A 108 1.69 3.92 -7.52
N MET A 109 2.88 3.37 -7.29
CA MET A 109 3.63 3.55 -6.04
C MET A 109 3.97 5.01 -5.78
N ILE A 110 4.49 5.71 -6.80
CA ILE A 110 4.88 7.12 -6.71
C ILE A 110 3.63 8.00 -6.51
N SER A 111 2.58 7.81 -7.33
CA SER A 111 1.35 8.60 -7.26
C SER A 111 0.63 8.49 -5.91
N ASN A 112 0.82 7.41 -5.17
CA ASN A 112 0.23 7.20 -3.86
C ASN A 112 1.22 7.42 -2.71
N ASN A 113 2.46 7.82 -2.99
CA ASN A 113 3.52 7.97 -1.99
C ASN A 113 3.54 6.82 -0.98
N ILE A 114 3.62 5.59 -1.50
CA ILE A 114 3.48 4.38 -0.68
C ILE A 114 4.53 4.30 0.43
N SER A 115 4.19 3.59 1.50
CA SER A 115 5.11 3.24 2.59
C SER A 115 5.36 1.74 2.64
N GLY A 116 6.59 1.36 2.96
CA GLY A 116 7.03 -0.04 3.11
C GLY A 116 6.93 -0.58 4.54
N LYS A 117 7.69 -1.67 4.80
CA LYS A 117 7.83 -2.33 6.11
C LYS A 117 9.05 -1.87 6.91
N LEU A 118 9.89 -0.99 6.36
CA LEU A 118 11.02 -0.42 7.08
C LEU A 118 10.57 0.31 8.34
N SER A 119 11.35 0.20 9.39
CA SER A 119 11.10 0.87 10.67
C SER A 119 11.29 2.39 10.61
N ASN A 120 12.13 2.88 9.67
CA ASN A 120 12.42 4.31 9.48
C ASN A 120 12.44 4.68 8.00
N LYS A 121 12.01 5.92 7.65
CA LYS A 121 12.06 6.49 6.28
C LYS A 121 11.44 5.57 5.20
N ASN A 122 10.33 4.94 5.52
CA ASN A 122 9.70 3.88 4.72
C ASN A 122 8.82 4.38 3.55
N TYR A 123 8.90 5.66 3.17
CA TYR A 123 8.15 6.22 2.04
C TYR A 123 8.94 6.16 0.74
N ILE A 124 8.24 5.93 -0.37
CA ILE A 124 8.84 5.86 -1.71
C ILE A 124 9.55 7.15 -2.11
N ILE A 125 9.10 8.31 -1.65
CA ILE A 125 9.75 9.61 -1.89
C ILE A 125 11.24 9.60 -1.54
N ASN A 126 11.65 8.83 -0.54
CA ASN A 126 13.04 8.73 -0.11
C ASN A 126 13.91 7.87 -1.05
N LYS A 127 13.28 7.20 -2.02
CA LYS A 127 13.94 6.33 -3.00
C LYS A 127 13.92 6.91 -4.41
N ILE A 128 13.17 7.97 -4.63
CA ILE A 128 13.06 8.60 -5.95
C ILE A 128 14.19 9.60 -6.14
N ILE A 129 15.00 9.39 -7.16
CA ILE A 129 16.04 10.33 -7.62
C ILE A 129 15.40 11.34 -8.56
N SER A 130 14.65 10.85 -9.57
CA SER A 130 13.94 11.70 -10.53
C SER A 130 12.71 11.02 -11.11
N ILE A 131 11.84 11.82 -11.71
CA ILE A 131 10.61 11.39 -12.38
C ILE A 131 10.50 12.16 -13.69
N THR A 132 10.17 11.47 -14.77
CA THR A 132 9.77 12.09 -16.03
C THR A 132 8.25 12.00 -16.16
N ILE A 133 7.60 13.13 -16.32
CA ILE A 133 6.14 13.23 -16.53
C ILE A 133 5.82 13.81 -17.91
N LEU A 134 4.61 13.59 -18.39
CA LEU A 134 4.05 14.32 -19.49
C LEU A 134 3.25 15.51 -18.92
N ASP A 135 3.65 16.74 -19.27
CA ASP A 135 3.01 17.94 -18.75
C ASP A 135 1.72 18.31 -19.52
N LYS A 136 1.05 19.39 -19.12
CA LYS A 136 -0.20 19.88 -19.73
C LYS A 136 -0.06 20.26 -21.22
N ASN A 137 1.16 20.53 -21.67
CA ASN A 137 1.46 20.86 -23.07
C ASN A 137 1.93 19.62 -23.85
N PHE A 138 1.79 18.43 -23.29
CA PHE A 138 2.22 17.16 -23.83
C PHE A 138 3.73 17.08 -24.09
N LYS A 139 4.53 17.85 -23.32
CA LYS A 139 5.99 17.80 -23.34
C LYS A 139 6.50 16.98 -22.18
N LEU A 140 7.56 16.20 -22.42
CA LEU A 140 8.26 15.49 -21.37
C LEU A 140 8.93 16.48 -20.43
N LYS A 141 8.67 16.34 -19.13
CA LYS A 141 9.25 17.20 -18.09
C LYS A 141 9.96 16.35 -17.07
N TYR A 142 11.26 16.53 -16.97
CA TYR A 142 12.10 15.94 -15.95
C TYR A 142 11.93 16.69 -14.62
N CYS A 143 11.73 15.96 -13.53
CA CYS A 143 11.49 16.48 -12.19
C CYS A 143 12.39 15.77 -11.17
N SER A 144 13.07 16.51 -10.31
CA SER A 144 13.90 15.99 -9.22
C SER A 144 13.89 16.95 -8.04
N GLN A 145 14.60 16.62 -6.97
CA GLN A 145 14.82 17.54 -5.84
C GLN A 145 15.53 18.85 -6.26
N LYS A 146 16.38 18.78 -7.30
CA LYS A 146 17.15 19.93 -7.82
C LYS A 146 16.46 20.66 -8.97
N LYS A 147 15.79 19.92 -9.88
CA LYS A 147 15.16 20.47 -11.10
C LYS A 147 13.65 20.28 -11.07
N ASN A 148 12.86 21.31 -11.35
CA ASN A 148 11.40 21.31 -11.32
C ASN A 148 10.82 20.80 -9.97
N ARG A 149 11.44 21.21 -8.85
CA ARG A 149 11.16 20.73 -7.48
C ARG A 149 9.68 20.82 -7.09
N LYS A 150 8.98 21.87 -7.53
CA LYS A 150 7.53 22.03 -7.27
C LYS A 150 6.74 20.87 -7.88
N PHE A 151 6.99 20.56 -9.16
CA PHE A 151 6.35 19.42 -9.84
C PHE A 151 6.73 18.09 -9.19
N PHE A 152 8.00 17.88 -8.87
CA PHE A 152 8.48 16.69 -8.17
C PHE A 152 7.65 16.41 -6.90
N LYS A 153 7.44 17.43 -6.06
CA LYS A 153 6.64 17.31 -4.84
C LYS A 153 5.15 17.05 -5.12
N LEU A 154 4.58 17.67 -6.16
CA LEU A 154 3.17 17.53 -6.50
C LEU A 154 2.83 16.16 -7.13
N VAL A 155 3.76 15.57 -7.87
CA VAL A 155 3.57 14.25 -8.51
C VAL A 155 3.54 13.14 -7.47
N ILE A 156 4.43 13.22 -6.45
CA ILE A 156 4.52 12.21 -5.40
C ILE A 156 3.34 12.36 -4.45
N GLY A 157 2.48 11.34 -4.40
CA GLY A 157 1.22 11.39 -3.65
C GLY A 157 0.10 12.17 -4.37
N GLY A 158 0.35 12.69 -5.58
CA GLY A 158 -0.60 13.49 -6.35
C GLY A 158 -1.71 12.67 -7.04
N ARG A 159 -1.75 11.36 -6.85
CA ARG A 159 -2.79 10.44 -7.37
C ARG A 159 -3.06 10.60 -8.87
N GLY A 160 -2.00 10.86 -9.66
CA GLY A 160 -2.08 11.02 -11.12
C GLY A 160 -2.65 12.34 -11.60
N LYS A 161 -2.95 13.30 -10.71
CA LYS A 161 -3.60 14.58 -11.06
C LYS A 161 -2.67 15.57 -11.75
N VAL A 162 -1.36 15.42 -11.61
CA VAL A 162 -0.35 16.33 -12.18
C VAL A 162 -0.03 16.01 -13.63
N GLY A 163 -0.22 14.75 -14.02
CA GLY A 163 0.06 14.20 -15.34
C GLY A 163 0.55 12.76 -15.25
N PRO A 164 0.55 12.02 -16.38
CA PRO A 164 1.06 10.67 -16.39
C PRO A 164 2.56 10.66 -16.13
N ILE A 165 2.98 9.78 -15.23
CA ILE A 165 4.38 9.44 -15.03
C ILE A 165 4.81 8.55 -16.19
N ILE A 166 5.91 8.87 -16.85
CA ILE A 166 6.45 8.10 -17.99
C ILE A 166 7.56 7.18 -17.50
N SER A 167 8.55 7.72 -16.79
CA SER A 167 9.63 6.94 -16.17
C SER A 167 10.01 7.50 -14.79
N ALA A 168 10.76 6.72 -14.03
CA ALA A 168 11.35 7.15 -12.78
C ALA A 168 12.71 6.50 -12.56
N VAL A 169 13.64 7.25 -11.97
CA VAL A 169 14.93 6.78 -11.50
C VAL A 169 14.84 6.55 -10.01
N LEU A 170 15.14 5.33 -9.57
CA LEU A 170 14.99 4.88 -8.19
C LEU A 170 16.32 4.42 -7.61
N LYS A 171 16.55 4.74 -6.33
CA LYS A 171 17.67 4.22 -5.54
C LYS A 171 17.30 2.88 -4.92
N LEU A 172 18.13 1.88 -5.15
CA LEU A 172 18.01 0.55 -4.58
C LEU A 172 18.93 0.41 -3.35
N LYS A 173 18.60 -0.53 -2.48
CA LYS A 173 19.42 -0.95 -1.33
C LYS A 173 20.22 -2.18 -1.71
N LYS A 174 21.52 -2.22 -1.38
CA LYS A 174 22.34 -3.42 -1.46
C LYS A 174 21.92 -4.42 -0.39
N ILE A 175 21.84 -5.69 -0.73
CA ILE A 175 21.53 -6.81 0.16
C ILE A 175 22.55 -7.93 -0.02
N ASN A 176 22.87 -8.60 1.07
CA ASN A 176 23.81 -9.73 1.08
C ASN A 176 23.07 -11.08 1.14
N SER A 177 21.75 -11.07 1.29
CA SER A 177 20.94 -12.28 1.40
C SER A 177 19.54 -12.08 0.83
N ASP A 178 19.02 -13.10 0.17
CA ASP A 178 17.62 -13.23 -0.23
C ASP A 178 16.74 -13.86 0.87
N LYS A 179 17.29 -14.04 2.07
CA LYS A 179 16.60 -14.62 3.22
C LYS A 179 16.48 -13.62 4.35
N ILE A 180 15.34 -13.64 5.03
CA ILE A 180 15.03 -12.84 6.21
C ILE A 180 14.82 -13.76 7.40
N VAL A 181 15.53 -13.48 8.47
CA VAL A 181 15.23 -14.06 9.79
C VAL A 181 14.10 -13.23 10.39
N GLN A 182 12.91 -13.81 10.44
CA GLN A 182 11.72 -13.20 11.04
C GLN A 182 11.55 -13.67 12.47
N LYS A 183 11.38 -12.71 13.41
CA LYS A 183 11.08 -12.97 14.82
C LYS A 183 9.73 -12.36 15.20
N ALA A 184 8.95 -13.11 15.99
CA ALA A 184 7.66 -12.67 16.50
C ALA A 184 7.73 -12.47 18.02
N TYR A 185 7.33 -11.27 18.47
CA TYR A 185 7.29 -10.93 19.89
C TYR A 185 5.86 -10.61 20.30
N HIS A 186 5.34 -11.37 21.24
CA HIS A 186 3.97 -11.19 21.75
C HIS A 186 3.88 -10.04 22.73
N PHE A 187 2.73 -9.38 22.75
CA PHE A 187 2.34 -8.47 23.84
C PHE A 187 0.87 -8.72 24.18
N ASN A 188 0.53 -8.65 25.48
CA ASN A 188 -0.80 -8.90 25.99
C ASN A 188 -1.44 -7.65 26.62
N ASN A 189 -0.67 -6.60 26.82
CA ASN A 189 -1.08 -5.31 27.36
C ASN A 189 -0.19 -4.18 26.85
N TYR A 190 -0.48 -2.96 27.25
CA TYR A 190 0.28 -1.78 26.83
C TYR A 190 1.71 -1.71 27.39
N ASN A 191 1.92 -2.24 28.60
CA ASN A 191 3.26 -2.26 29.19
C ASN A 191 4.19 -3.18 28.39
N ASP A 192 3.72 -4.37 28.01
CA ASP A 192 4.47 -5.29 27.13
C ASP A 192 4.76 -4.67 25.77
N PHE A 193 3.75 -3.98 25.19
CA PHE A 193 3.92 -3.24 23.97
C PHE A 193 5.04 -2.18 24.09
N ASN A 194 5.04 -1.38 25.16
CA ASN A 194 6.06 -0.35 25.38
C ASN A 194 7.46 -0.95 25.56
N LYS A 195 7.59 -2.08 26.28
CA LYS A 195 8.87 -2.81 26.40
C LYS A 195 9.40 -3.25 25.04
N ASN A 196 8.51 -3.65 24.11
CA ASN A 196 8.85 -4.15 22.79
C ASN A 196 9.11 -3.04 21.75
N ILE A 197 8.79 -1.79 22.02
CA ILE A 197 9.02 -0.67 21.06
C ILE A 197 10.49 -0.54 20.66
N LYS A 198 11.43 -0.87 21.53
CA LYS A 198 12.87 -0.88 21.21
C LYS A 198 13.21 -1.75 20.00
N LEU A 199 12.43 -2.82 19.75
CA LEU A 199 12.61 -3.73 18.61
C LEU A 199 12.55 -3.02 17.27
N ILE A 200 11.79 -1.92 17.17
CA ILE A 200 11.65 -1.14 15.94
C ILE A 200 12.95 -0.42 15.55
N LYS A 201 13.78 -0.11 16.54
CA LYS A 201 15.07 0.58 16.30
C LYS A 201 16.20 -0.39 15.94
N VAL A 202 16.13 -1.63 16.44
CA VAL A 202 17.21 -2.62 16.29
C VAL A 202 16.98 -3.59 15.13
N ASN A 203 15.78 -3.59 14.53
CA ASN A 203 15.48 -4.43 13.38
C ASN A 203 15.30 -3.60 12.10
N GLU A 204 15.71 -4.13 10.97
CA GLU A 204 15.57 -3.47 9.66
C GLU A 204 14.08 -3.29 9.31
N TYR A 205 13.29 -4.29 9.58
CA TYR A 205 11.85 -4.35 9.25
C TYR A 205 11.07 -4.67 10.51
N CYS A 206 10.03 -3.90 10.78
CA CYS A 206 9.13 -4.18 11.88
C CYS A 206 7.73 -3.64 11.59
N VAL A 207 6.74 -4.48 11.77
CA VAL A 207 5.32 -4.11 11.77
C VAL A 207 4.64 -4.72 12.98
N VAL A 208 3.59 -4.08 13.46
CA VAL A 208 2.83 -4.59 14.62
C VAL A 208 1.45 -4.99 14.16
N TRP A 209 1.13 -6.25 14.32
CA TRP A 209 -0.24 -6.73 14.19
C TRP A 209 -0.96 -6.59 15.53
N ILE A 210 -2.19 -6.05 15.52
CA ILE A 210 -3.03 -5.88 16.71
C ILE A 210 -4.22 -6.83 16.59
N ASN A 211 -4.47 -7.61 17.65
CA ASN A 211 -5.72 -8.36 17.76
C ASN A 211 -6.86 -7.43 18.15
N PHE A 212 -7.58 -6.94 17.14
CA PHE A 212 -8.59 -5.92 17.35
C PHE A 212 -9.88 -6.47 17.98
N LEU A 213 -10.08 -7.79 17.97
CA LEU A 213 -11.26 -8.48 18.57
C LEU A 213 -11.13 -8.73 20.07
N LYS A 214 -9.91 -8.77 20.62
CA LYS A 214 -9.72 -8.91 22.06
C LYS A 214 -9.96 -7.59 22.78
N LYS A 215 -10.60 -7.63 23.97
CA LYS A 215 -10.79 -6.44 24.82
C LYS A 215 -9.45 -5.80 25.17
N ASN A 216 -8.47 -6.60 25.62
CA ASN A 216 -7.15 -6.13 25.96
C ASN A 216 -6.35 -5.69 24.72
N PHE A 217 -5.46 -4.72 24.91
CA PHE A 217 -4.51 -4.31 23.88
C PHE A 217 -3.44 -5.37 23.71
N SER A 218 -3.58 -6.22 22.71
CA SER A 218 -2.70 -7.37 22.49
C SER A 218 -2.37 -7.56 21.00
N GLY A 219 -1.24 -8.21 20.73
CA GLY A 219 -0.79 -8.43 19.35
C GLY A 219 0.61 -9.01 19.25
N LEU A 220 1.26 -8.74 18.11
CA LEU A 220 2.58 -9.25 17.74
C LEU A 220 3.41 -8.15 17.11
N PHE A 221 4.66 -7.99 17.55
CA PHE A 221 5.71 -7.36 16.75
C PHE A 221 6.29 -8.42 15.81
N LEU A 222 6.23 -8.16 14.52
CA LEU A 222 6.81 -9.00 13.48
C LEU A 222 8.02 -8.26 12.93
N CYS A 223 9.19 -8.65 13.40
CA CYS A 223 10.46 -8.02 13.07
C CYS A 223 11.27 -8.92 12.13
N GLY A 224 12.12 -8.34 11.30
CA GLY A 224 12.95 -9.10 10.37
C GLY A 224 14.26 -8.39 10.08
N ASN A 225 15.31 -9.20 9.88
CA ASN A 225 16.62 -8.75 9.44
C ASN A 225 17.12 -9.66 8.33
N HIS A 226 17.89 -9.12 7.40
CA HIS A 226 18.57 -9.99 6.44
C HIS A 226 19.46 -10.98 7.16
N LEU A 227 19.39 -12.25 6.73
CA LEU A 227 20.32 -13.27 7.19
C LEU A 227 21.72 -12.91 6.66
N ASN A 228 22.73 -12.96 7.53
CA ASN A 228 24.11 -12.82 7.07
C ASN A 228 24.53 -14.13 6.39
N TYR A 229 24.53 -14.13 5.04
CA TYR A 229 24.78 -15.32 4.23
C TYR A 229 25.52 -14.97 2.96
N LYS A 230 26.59 -15.70 2.65
CA LYS A 230 27.43 -15.52 1.46
C LYS A 230 27.08 -16.53 0.34
N GLY A 231 25.82 -16.63 -0.04
CA GLY A 231 25.41 -17.52 -1.12
C GLY A 231 24.87 -16.76 -2.34
N SER A 232 24.60 -17.46 -3.42
CA SER A 232 23.96 -16.89 -4.62
C SER A 232 22.55 -16.41 -4.26
N LEU A 233 22.26 -15.18 -4.63
CA LEU A 233 20.95 -14.57 -4.43
C LEU A 233 20.02 -14.99 -5.58
N LYS A 234 18.83 -15.43 -5.23
CA LYS A 234 17.83 -15.89 -6.20
C LYS A 234 16.51 -15.18 -6.01
N TYR A 235 15.87 -14.83 -7.11
CA TYR A 235 14.45 -14.46 -7.05
C TYR A 235 13.63 -15.75 -7.06
N LYS A 236 12.81 -15.93 -6.03
CA LYS A 236 11.92 -17.09 -5.91
C LYS A 236 10.48 -16.66 -6.08
N ASN A 237 9.78 -17.26 -7.02
CA ASN A 237 8.35 -17.07 -7.21
C ASN A 237 7.61 -18.40 -6.95
N ASN A 238 6.95 -18.48 -5.82
CA ASN A 238 6.14 -19.65 -5.43
C ASN A 238 4.63 -19.31 -5.50
N ASP A 239 4.25 -18.45 -6.41
CA ASP A 239 2.87 -18.01 -6.53
C ASP A 239 2.03 -19.13 -7.15
N PHE A 240 0.85 -19.37 -6.56
CA PHE A 240 -0.15 -20.28 -7.09
C PHE A 240 -1.51 -19.59 -7.17
N LYS A 241 -2.38 -20.14 -8.02
CA LYS A 241 -3.76 -19.66 -8.17
C LYS A 241 -4.70 -20.65 -7.48
N LEU A 242 -5.55 -20.13 -6.59
CA LEU A 242 -6.60 -20.96 -6.00
C LEU A 242 -7.70 -21.26 -7.03
N PRO A 243 -8.26 -22.48 -7.04
CA PRO A 243 -9.45 -22.81 -7.81
C PRO A 243 -10.62 -21.90 -7.46
N SER A 244 -11.42 -21.55 -8.46
CA SER A 244 -12.57 -20.66 -8.30
C SER A 244 -13.61 -21.18 -7.29
N LEU A 245 -13.80 -22.49 -7.21
CA LEU A 245 -14.70 -23.12 -6.23
C LEU A 245 -14.23 -22.84 -4.79
N ILE A 246 -12.94 -23.04 -4.50
CA ILE A 246 -12.37 -22.76 -3.18
C ILE A 246 -12.51 -21.27 -2.84
N LEU A 247 -12.21 -20.37 -3.79
CA LEU A 247 -12.38 -18.94 -3.60
C LEU A 247 -13.84 -18.56 -3.32
N SER A 248 -14.80 -19.22 -3.99
CA SER A 248 -16.21 -19.01 -3.76
C SER A 248 -16.60 -19.41 -2.33
N ILE A 249 -16.21 -20.59 -1.87
CA ILE A 249 -16.48 -21.06 -0.49
C ILE A 249 -15.85 -20.09 0.53
N LEU A 250 -14.58 -19.76 0.37
CA LEU A 250 -13.88 -18.83 1.25
C LEU A 250 -14.54 -17.45 1.28
N SER A 251 -15.13 -16.99 0.18
CA SER A 251 -15.78 -15.68 0.11
C SER A 251 -17.01 -15.54 1.02
N TYR A 252 -17.64 -16.63 1.41
CA TYR A 252 -18.72 -16.66 2.41
C TYR A 252 -18.18 -16.55 3.85
N LEU A 253 -17.02 -17.15 4.10
CA LEU A 253 -16.45 -17.30 5.46
C LEU A 253 -15.60 -16.11 5.90
N VAL A 254 -14.76 -15.57 5.00
CA VAL A 254 -13.71 -14.61 5.33
C VAL A 254 -14.21 -13.33 6.03
N ASN A 255 -15.41 -12.88 5.68
CA ASN A 255 -16.02 -11.70 6.30
C ASN A 255 -16.97 -12.05 7.47
N THR A 256 -16.77 -13.20 8.13
CA THR A 256 -17.47 -13.53 9.37
C THR A 256 -16.61 -13.25 10.59
N LYS A 257 -17.24 -12.83 11.68
CA LYS A 257 -16.54 -12.58 12.96
C LYS A 257 -15.90 -13.88 13.49
N THR A 258 -16.60 -15.00 13.35
CA THR A 258 -16.11 -16.33 13.76
C THR A 258 -14.83 -16.71 13.01
N PHE A 259 -14.83 -16.58 11.67
CA PHE A 259 -13.62 -16.82 10.88
C PHE A 259 -12.46 -15.92 11.32
N THR A 260 -12.73 -14.65 11.57
CA THR A 260 -11.70 -13.69 12.02
C THR A 260 -11.14 -14.08 13.38
N ILE A 261 -11.98 -14.57 14.32
CA ILE A 261 -11.52 -15.07 15.62
C ILE A 261 -10.59 -16.27 15.42
N LEU A 262 -11.03 -17.26 14.65
CA LEU A 262 -10.25 -18.47 14.36
C LEU A 262 -8.91 -18.11 13.70
N PHE A 263 -8.94 -17.29 12.68
CA PHE A 263 -7.73 -16.80 12.00
C PHE A 263 -6.76 -16.12 12.98
N ASN A 264 -7.25 -15.24 13.85
CA ASN A 264 -6.42 -14.53 14.82
C ASN A 264 -5.81 -15.50 15.86
N CYS A 265 -6.56 -16.52 16.28
CA CYS A 265 -6.06 -17.57 17.18
C CYS A 265 -4.96 -18.39 16.50
N LEU A 266 -5.20 -18.89 15.30
CA LEU A 266 -4.22 -19.67 14.54
C LEU A 266 -2.98 -18.85 14.19
N PHE A 267 -3.13 -17.59 13.82
CA PHE A 267 -2.02 -16.68 13.53
C PHE A 267 -1.15 -16.44 14.75
N ARG A 268 -1.75 -16.25 15.94
CA ARG A 268 -1.00 -16.13 17.20
C ARG A 268 -0.28 -17.43 17.57
N LEU A 269 -0.99 -18.55 17.50
CA LEU A 269 -0.45 -19.86 17.84
C LEU A 269 0.73 -20.24 16.94
N SER A 270 0.61 -20.07 15.64
CA SER A 270 1.69 -20.36 14.68
C SER A 270 2.95 -19.52 14.93
N ASN A 271 2.79 -18.27 15.35
CA ASN A 271 3.91 -17.39 15.71
C ASN A 271 4.38 -17.59 17.15
N PHE A 272 3.62 -18.27 18.00
CA PHE A 272 4.07 -18.72 19.32
C PHE A 272 4.93 -19.98 19.22
N ILE A 273 4.52 -20.97 18.42
CA ILE A 273 5.26 -22.20 18.18
C ILE A 273 6.57 -21.92 17.42
N LYS A 274 6.48 -21.11 16.35
CA LYS A 274 7.65 -20.73 15.53
C LYS A 274 7.97 -19.26 15.74
N ARG A 275 8.56 -18.92 16.88
CA ARG A 275 8.93 -17.54 17.22
C ARG A 275 9.97 -16.94 16.29
N GLU A 276 10.84 -17.78 15.76
CA GLU A 276 11.87 -17.44 14.80
C GLU A 276 11.78 -18.36 13.58
N LYS A 277 11.86 -17.78 12.39
CA LYS A 277 11.86 -18.52 11.13
C LYS A 277 12.64 -17.79 10.06
N THR A 278 13.37 -18.54 9.26
CA THR A 278 14.01 -18.01 8.06
C THR A 278 13.06 -18.17 6.88
N VAL A 279 12.77 -17.06 6.20
CA VAL A 279 11.88 -17.02 5.05
C VAL A 279 12.56 -16.33 3.88
N HIS A 280 12.15 -16.67 2.66
CA HIS A 280 12.65 -15.97 1.48
C HIS A 280 12.14 -14.50 1.48
N LEU A 281 12.97 -13.59 1.03
CA LEU A 281 12.73 -12.15 1.01
C LEU A 281 11.39 -11.78 0.34
N VAL A 282 11.07 -12.40 -0.80
CA VAL A 282 9.80 -12.18 -1.52
C VAL A 282 8.60 -12.61 -0.67
N ASP A 283 8.68 -13.76 0.01
CA ASP A 283 7.63 -14.25 0.90
C ASP A 283 7.45 -13.36 2.14
N TYR A 284 8.55 -12.81 2.65
CA TYR A 284 8.51 -11.87 3.76
C TYR A 284 7.83 -10.56 3.41
N TYR A 285 8.17 -9.99 2.25
CA TYR A 285 7.56 -8.73 1.81
C TYR A 285 6.13 -8.89 1.34
N PHE A 286 5.79 -10.00 0.68
CA PHE A 286 4.53 -10.20 -0.02
C PHE A 286 3.83 -11.51 0.37
N PRO A 287 3.58 -11.75 1.68
CA PRO A 287 3.05 -13.04 2.14
C PRO A 287 1.69 -13.39 1.53
N GLN A 288 0.87 -12.38 1.21
CA GLN A 288 -0.43 -12.57 0.57
C GLN A 288 -0.33 -12.91 -0.91
N ASN A 289 0.75 -12.50 -1.59
CA ASN A 289 0.91 -12.73 -3.04
C ASN A 289 1.31 -14.15 -3.41
N LYS A 290 1.54 -15.03 -2.45
CA LYS A 290 1.61 -16.48 -2.72
C LYS A 290 0.36 -16.98 -3.41
N ILE A 291 -0.79 -16.40 -3.12
CA ILE A 291 -2.05 -16.63 -3.81
C ILE A 291 -2.26 -15.46 -4.76
N ILE A 292 -2.14 -15.69 -6.08
CA ILE A 292 -2.20 -14.63 -7.10
C ILE A 292 -3.50 -13.83 -7.02
N ASN A 293 -4.61 -14.51 -6.78
CA ASN A 293 -5.97 -13.96 -6.75
C ASN A 293 -6.57 -13.94 -5.35
N TRP A 294 -5.75 -13.81 -4.31
CA TRP A 294 -6.21 -13.84 -2.92
C TRP A 294 -7.33 -12.84 -2.59
N ASN A 295 -7.37 -11.71 -3.27
CA ASN A 295 -8.42 -10.70 -3.05
C ASN A 295 -9.80 -11.15 -3.52
N GLU A 296 -9.90 -12.17 -4.38
CA GLU A 296 -11.19 -12.71 -4.82
C GLU A 296 -11.98 -13.38 -3.68
N ILE A 297 -11.30 -13.77 -2.59
CA ILE A 297 -11.99 -14.25 -1.37
C ILE A 297 -12.92 -13.19 -0.75
N PHE A 298 -12.74 -11.90 -1.09
CA PHE A 298 -13.62 -10.81 -0.63
C PHE A 298 -14.69 -10.41 -1.64
N LYS A 299 -14.77 -11.09 -2.80
CA LYS A 299 -15.65 -10.71 -3.92
C LYS A 299 -17.12 -10.57 -3.53
N LYS A 300 -17.62 -11.40 -2.62
CA LYS A 300 -19.03 -11.39 -2.22
C LYS A 300 -19.40 -10.21 -1.32
N ASN A 301 -18.60 -9.89 -0.32
CA ASN A 301 -18.97 -8.96 0.74
C ASN A 301 -18.07 -7.72 0.80
N GLY A 302 -16.91 -7.73 0.13
CA GLY A 302 -15.95 -6.64 0.16
C GLY A 302 -15.43 -6.27 1.56
N PHE A 303 -14.46 -5.41 1.61
CA PHE A 303 -14.04 -4.74 2.84
C PHE A 303 -13.52 -3.33 2.52
N VAL A 304 -13.50 -2.45 3.47
CA VAL A 304 -12.85 -1.14 3.39
C VAL A 304 -11.62 -1.13 4.28
N GLN A 305 -10.55 -0.47 3.82
CA GLN A 305 -9.38 -0.26 4.64
C GLN A 305 -9.35 1.18 5.16
N PHE A 306 -9.63 1.35 6.46
CA PHE A 306 -9.48 2.62 7.14
C PHE A 306 -8.02 2.76 7.61
N HIS A 307 -7.28 3.71 7.01
CA HIS A 307 -5.87 3.93 7.30
C HIS A 307 -5.62 5.39 7.67
N PHE A 308 -5.12 5.62 8.88
CA PHE A 308 -4.95 6.96 9.43
C PHE A 308 -3.65 7.08 10.23
N TYR A 309 -3.23 8.34 10.45
CA TYR A 309 -2.01 8.71 11.14
C TYR A 309 -2.31 9.48 12.41
N PHE A 310 -1.47 9.29 13.43
CA PHE A 310 -1.61 9.95 14.74
C PHE A 310 -0.28 9.93 15.51
N GLU A 311 -0.19 10.71 16.57
CA GLU A 311 0.97 10.70 17.47
C GLU A 311 0.91 9.52 18.45
N LYS A 312 2.07 8.93 18.76
CA LYS A 312 2.20 7.77 19.66
C LYS A 312 1.51 7.98 21.02
N LYS A 313 1.60 9.19 21.59
CA LYS A 313 0.97 9.51 22.89
C LYS A 313 -0.56 9.26 22.91
N ASN A 314 -1.21 9.30 21.74
CA ASN A 314 -2.64 9.11 21.60
C ASN A 314 -3.05 7.66 21.30
N LEU A 315 -2.08 6.74 21.23
CA LEU A 315 -2.32 5.35 20.76
C LEU A 315 -3.43 4.65 21.53
N LEU A 316 -3.32 4.56 22.86
CA LEU A 316 -4.34 3.88 23.69
C LEU A 316 -5.69 4.56 23.59
N LYS A 317 -5.73 5.88 23.73
CA LYS A 317 -6.97 6.66 23.67
C LYS A 317 -7.73 6.40 22.37
N ILE A 318 -7.02 6.38 21.23
CA ILE A 318 -7.61 6.16 19.91
C ILE A 318 -8.08 4.71 19.76
N ILE A 319 -7.26 3.73 20.10
CA ILE A 319 -7.61 2.31 19.95
C ILE A 319 -8.78 1.94 20.85
N THR A 320 -8.77 2.36 22.12
CA THR A 320 -9.87 2.10 23.06
C THR A 320 -11.18 2.72 22.55
N TYR A 321 -11.12 3.96 22.04
CA TYR A 321 -12.28 4.62 21.48
C TYR A 321 -12.83 3.91 20.25
N ILE A 322 -11.96 3.49 19.32
CA ILE A 322 -12.38 2.75 18.11
C ILE A 322 -13.01 1.41 18.50
N LYS A 323 -12.38 0.66 19.41
CA LYS A 323 -12.94 -0.62 19.90
C LYS A 323 -14.33 -0.43 20.50
N LYS A 324 -14.50 0.55 21.39
CA LYS A 324 -15.79 0.88 22.00
C LYS A 324 -16.87 1.15 20.94
N ILE A 325 -16.60 2.04 19.98
CA ILE A 325 -17.56 2.36 18.92
C ILE A 325 -17.84 1.15 18.02
N PHE A 326 -16.83 0.33 17.73
CA PHE A 326 -17.01 -0.88 16.91
C PHE A 326 -17.91 -1.88 17.63
N ASP A 327 -17.70 -2.11 18.93
CA ASP A 327 -18.53 -3.00 19.75
C ASP A 327 -19.99 -2.51 19.82
N GLU A 328 -20.21 -1.22 20.10
CA GLU A 328 -21.54 -0.59 20.13
C GLU A 328 -22.32 -0.75 18.80
N ASN A 329 -21.60 -0.77 17.68
CA ASN A 329 -22.19 -0.86 16.33
C ASN A 329 -22.04 -2.25 15.68
N LYS A 330 -21.63 -3.27 16.42
CA LYS A 330 -21.39 -4.65 15.94
C LYS A 330 -20.41 -4.71 14.75
N LEU A 331 -19.47 -3.76 14.68
CA LEU A 331 -18.38 -3.74 13.71
C LEU A 331 -17.15 -4.45 14.26
N TYR A 332 -16.28 -4.89 13.35
CA TYR A 332 -14.98 -5.46 13.69
C TYR A 332 -13.97 -5.25 12.57
N SER A 333 -12.70 -5.47 12.86
CA SER A 333 -11.64 -5.45 11.88
C SER A 333 -11.09 -6.86 11.67
N ASN A 334 -11.04 -7.31 10.43
CA ASN A 334 -10.43 -8.59 10.06
C ASN A 334 -8.92 -8.57 10.31
N PHE A 335 -8.29 -7.43 10.04
CA PHE A 335 -6.86 -7.28 10.12
C PHE A 335 -6.49 -5.86 10.55
N ALA A 336 -5.61 -5.73 11.53
CA ALA A 336 -5.18 -4.44 12.05
C ALA A 336 -3.65 -4.37 12.10
N ILE A 337 -3.05 -3.41 11.37
CA ILE A 337 -1.60 -3.21 11.30
C ILE A 337 -1.24 -1.81 11.77
N LEU A 338 -0.37 -1.75 12.76
CA LEU A 338 0.28 -0.53 13.23
C LEU A 338 1.69 -0.43 12.65
N LYS A 339 2.02 0.74 12.10
CA LYS A 339 3.36 1.06 11.60
C LYS A 339 3.90 2.30 12.28
N PHE A 340 5.21 2.36 12.40
CA PHE A 340 5.94 3.48 12.95
C PHE A 340 6.54 4.33 11.84
N HIS A 341 6.43 5.66 11.96
CA HIS A 341 6.94 6.62 11.00
C HIS A 341 7.76 7.68 11.74
N ASN A 342 8.98 7.94 11.25
CA ASN A 342 9.87 8.98 11.79
C ASN A 342 10.04 8.91 13.32
N ILE A 343 10.63 7.82 13.82
CA ILE A 343 10.97 7.67 15.23
C ILE A 343 12.19 8.56 15.53
N SER A 344 11.94 9.84 15.77
CA SER A 344 12.92 10.79 16.29
C SER A 344 12.46 11.29 17.66
N LYS A 345 13.38 11.91 18.43
CA LYS A 345 13.04 12.49 19.76
C LYS A 345 11.86 13.48 19.71
N LYS A 346 11.58 14.08 18.54
CA LYS A 346 10.54 15.14 18.39
C LYS A 346 9.26 14.70 17.66
N LYS A 347 9.24 13.58 16.87
CA LYS A 347 8.07 13.18 16.08
C LYS A 347 7.91 11.65 16.06
N ASN A 348 7.10 11.14 16.95
CA ASN A 348 6.70 9.73 16.98
C ASN A 348 5.32 9.56 16.33
N LYS A 349 5.29 9.57 14.99
CA LYS A 349 4.05 9.38 14.21
C LYS A 349 3.81 7.90 13.97
N LEU A 350 2.60 7.45 14.22
CA LEU A 350 2.12 6.10 13.95
C LEU A 350 1.09 6.13 12.84
N SER A 351 0.90 5.01 12.17
CA SER A 351 -0.30 4.78 11.36
C SER A 351 -0.94 3.44 11.71
N LEU A 352 -2.27 3.43 11.71
CA LEU A 352 -3.08 2.22 11.91
C LEU A 352 -3.92 1.98 10.67
N SER A 353 -3.86 0.75 10.14
CA SER A 353 -4.75 0.26 9.09
C SER A 353 -5.71 -0.75 9.67
N LEU A 354 -7.00 -0.58 9.43
CA LEU A 354 -8.07 -1.47 9.85
C LEU A 354 -8.83 -1.96 8.60
N ASP A 355 -8.91 -3.26 8.40
CA ASP A 355 -9.70 -3.87 7.34
C ASP A 355 -11.07 -4.22 7.89
N ILE A 356 -12.11 -3.48 7.49
CA ILE A 356 -13.46 -3.56 8.03
C ILE A 356 -14.39 -4.21 7.01
N PRO A 357 -15.00 -5.38 7.29
CA PRO A 357 -15.98 -6.02 6.40
C PRO A 357 -17.20 -5.14 6.17
N ILE A 358 -17.68 -5.05 4.92
CA ILE A 358 -18.80 -4.15 4.60
C ILE A 358 -20.14 -4.75 4.97
N LYS A 359 -20.43 -6.02 4.65
CA LYS A 359 -21.69 -6.71 4.95
C LYS A 359 -22.94 -5.81 4.85
N ASN A 360 -23.12 -5.08 3.76
CA ASN A 360 -24.21 -4.12 3.53
C ASN A 360 -24.22 -2.88 4.46
N ASN A 361 -23.21 -2.71 5.32
CA ASN A 361 -23.15 -1.61 6.30
C ASN A 361 -22.22 -0.45 5.85
N PHE A 362 -21.99 -0.27 4.56
CA PHE A 362 -21.05 0.75 4.08
C PHE A 362 -21.38 2.17 4.56
N LYS A 363 -22.65 2.55 4.56
CA LYS A 363 -23.12 3.87 5.05
C LYS A 363 -22.82 4.05 6.56
N LEU A 364 -23.06 3.02 7.37
CA LEU A 364 -22.78 3.03 8.81
C LEU A 364 -21.28 3.13 9.06
N ILE A 365 -20.46 2.32 8.39
CA ILE A 365 -19.00 2.36 8.49
C ILE A 365 -18.50 3.76 8.16
N LYS A 366 -18.99 4.37 7.07
CA LYS A 366 -18.64 5.72 6.67
C LYS A 366 -18.97 6.76 7.75
N LYS A 367 -20.17 6.69 8.33
CA LYS A 367 -20.60 7.57 9.45
C LYS A 367 -19.68 7.43 10.66
N ILE A 368 -19.36 6.18 11.05
CA ILE A 368 -18.52 5.89 12.21
C ILE A 368 -17.09 6.35 11.98
N VAL A 369 -16.50 6.07 10.82
CA VAL A 369 -15.15 6.51 10.49
C VAL A 369 -15.04 8.04 10.50
N ASN A 370 -16.04 8.75 9.95
CA ASN A 370 -16.08 10.22 10.00
C ASN A 370 -16.11 10.72 11.46
N LYS A 371 -16.94 10.12 12.33
CA LYS A 371 -17.00 10.45 13.77
C LYS A 371 -15.63 10.27 14.45
N ILE A 372 -14.93 9.16 14.16
CA ILE A 372 -13.59 8.88 14.71
C ILE A 372 -12.58 9.93 14.24
N VAL A 373 -12.56 10.22 12.94
CA VAL A 373 -11.62 11.18 12.33
C VAL A 373 -11.81 12.58 12.91
N LEU A 374 -13.05 13.06 13.00
CA LEU A 374 -13.36 14.39 13.55
C LEU A 374 -13.00 14.48 15.04
N LYS A 375 -13.40 13.48 15.85
CA LYS A 375 -13.14 13.50 17.29
C LYS A 375 -11.66 13.54 17.65
N HIS A 376 -10.84 12.80 16.91
CA HIS A 376 -9.41 12.67 17.20
C HIS A 376 -8.52 13.49 16.24
N LYS A 377 -9.11 14.29 15.35
CA LYS A 377 -8.41 15.10 14.32
C LYS A 377 -7.37 14.27 13.56
N LEU A 378 -7.79 13.10 13.07
CA LEU A 378 -6.88 12.15 12.42
C LEU A 378 -6.54 12.58 11.00
N GLU A 379 -5.29 12.40 10.61
CA GLU A 379 -4.86 12.53 9.22
C GLU A 379 -5.11 11.20 8.50
N VAL A 380 -5.94 11.19 7.45
CA VAL A 380 -6.32 9.97 6.73
C VAL A 380 -5.44 9.75 5.52
N ASN A 381 -5.11 8.50 5.23
CA ASN A 381 -4.41 8.12 4.00
C ASN A 381 -5.37 8.08 2.82
N LEU A 382 -5.36 9.13 2.01
CA LEU A 382 -6.25 9.30 0.85
C LEU A 382 -6.00 8.31 -0.30
N ALA A 383 -4.93 7.52 -0.25
CA ALA A 383 -4.67 6.45 -1.22
C ALA A 383 -5.42 5.16 -0.90
N LYS A 384 -6.13 5.12 0.24
CA LYS A 384 -6.98 4.02 0.69
C LYS A 384 -8.46 4.35 0.48
N ASP A 385 -9.35 3.55 1.01
CA ASP A 385 -10.78 3.81 0.89
C ASP A 385 -11.15 5.18 1.46
N ILE A 386 -11.73 6.04 0.63
CA ILE A 386 -12.14 7.38 1.04
C ILE A 386 -13.52 7.29 1.67
N LEU A 387 -13.54 7.06 2.97
CA LEU A 387 -14.78 6.96 3.76
C LEU A 387 -15.32 8.33 4.20
N LEU A 388 -14.62 9.44 3.88
CA LEU A 388 -14.96 10.78 4.37
C LEU A 388 -15.90 11.53 3.43
N ASN A 389 -17.01 12.04 3.98
CA ASN A 389 -18.04 12.75 3.20
C ASN A 389 -17.61 14.14 2.72
N ASN A 390 -16.76 14.84 3.49
CA ASN A 390 -16.45 16.27 3.31
C ASN A 390 -15.00 16.58 3.70
N LEU A 391 -14.03 15.85 3.20
CA LEU A 391 -12.74 16.50 3.04
C LEU A 391 -12.98 17.54 1.96
N ASN A 392 -12.99 18.81 2.37
CA ASN A 392 -13.13 19.94 1.49
C ASN A 392 -12.42 19.66 0.17
N ASN A 393 -13.20 19.34 -0.85
CA ASN A 393 -12.71 19.11 -2.21
C ASN A 393 -11.86 20.29 -2.71
N LYS A 394 -11.96 21.46 -2.09
CA LYS A 394 -11.16 22.65 -2.38
C LYS A 394 -9.66 22.45 -2.16
N THR A 395 -9.20 21.80 -1.11
CA THR A 395 -7.75 21.60 -0.87
C THR A 395 -7.17 20.46 -1.72
N LEU A 396 -7.99 19.48 -2.11
CA LEU A 396 -7.57 18.34 -2.93
C LEU A 396 -7.79 18.55 -4.44
N LEU A 397 -8.74 19.41 -4.82
CA LEU A 397 -9.10 19.71 -6.22
C LEU A 397 -8.42 20.99 -6.74
N SER A 398 -7.98 21.90 -5.86
CA SER A 398 -7.40 23.19 -6.26
C SER A 398 -6.05 23.10 -6.97
N ASN A 399 -5.43 21.91 -7.05
CA ASN A 399 -4.12 21.72 -7.67
C ASN A 399 -4.14 20.80 -8.91
N ASN A 400 -5.24 20.65 -9.60
CA ASN A 400 -5.30 19.92 -10.86
C ASN A 400 -4.69 20.74 -12.00
N ILE A 401 -3.39 20.58 -12.21
CA ILE A 401 -2.67 21.25 -13.31
C ILE A 401 -3.22 20.82 -14.68
N PHE A 402 -3.79 19.60 -14.80
CA PHE A 402 -4.43 19.09 -16.00
C PHE A 402 -5.88 19.59 -16.18
N GLU A 403 -6.59 19.96 -15.10
CA GLU A 403 -7.96 20.51 -15.17
C GLU A 403 -8.03 22.02 -15.39
N ILE A 404 -6.92 22.75 -15.17
CA ILE A 404 -6.88 24.23 -15.26
C ILE A 404 -7.09 24.76 -16.71
N LYS A 405 -6.99 23.91 -17.75
CA LYS A 405 -7.17 24.35 -19.15
C LYS A 405 -8.62 24.65 -19.59
N ASN A 406 -9.62 24.38 -18.76
CA ASN A 406 -11.04 24.53 -19.19
C ASN A 406 -11.87 25.50 -18.33
N LYS A 407 -11.23 26.50 -17.69
CA LYS A 407 -11.95 27.68 -17.21
C LYS A 407 -11.51 28.87 -18.07
N LYS A 408 -12.11 29.01 -19.22
CA LYS A 408 -12.41 30.24 -19.93
C LYS A 408 -13.88 30.25 -20.19
#